data_4662e3c272558509868bbe466a70782d
#
_entry.id   4662e3c272558509868bbe466a70782d
#
_cell.length_a   1.000
_cell.length_b   1.000
_cell.length_c   1.000
_cell.angle_alpha   90.00
_cell.angle_beta   90.00
_cell.angle_gamma   90.00
#
_symmetry.space_group_name_H-M   'P 1'
#
loop_
_entity.id
_entity.type
_entity.pdbx_description
1 polymer ?
#
loop_
_entity_poly.entity_id
_entity_poly.type
_entity_poly.pdbx_seq_one_letter_code
_entity_poly.pdbx_strand_id
1 'polypeptide(L)'
;LSLVGSEMCIRDRADIIVMCGVHFMGETAKVLCPNKKVLVPDMAAGCSLADSCPADKFSQFVKEHPGYTVISYVNTTAAVKAVTDVVVTSTNAKQIVESFPKDEKIIFGPDRNLGNYINSITGRNMLLWDGACHVHEQFSVEKIVELKAQHPDAVVLAHPECKSVVLKLADVVGSTAALLKYAVNHPEKEYIVATESGILHEMQKKCPQTTFIPAPPNDSTCACNECSFMRLNTLEKLYNCLKDESPEITVDPEIAEKAVKPIKRMLEISAKLGL
;
A
#
# COMPACT_ATOMS: atom_id res chain seq x y z
N LEU A 1 0.02 -7.84 -4.33
CA LEU A 1 1.13 -8.00 -5.29
C LEU A 1 2.41 -7.60 -4.59
N SER A 2 3.24 -8.58 -4.27
CA SER A 2 4.61 -8.34 -3.81
C SER A 2 5.38 -7.72 -4.98
N LEU A 3 5.70 -6.45 -4.91
CA LEU A 3 6.57 -5.76 -5.87
C LEU A 3 7.94 -6.46 -6.00
N VAL A 4 8.38 -7.18 -4.98
CA VAL A 4 9.74 -7.73 -4.85
C VAL A 4 10.05 -8.94 -5.76
N GLY A 5 9.08 -9.72 -6.17
CA GLY A 5 9.34 -10.94 -7.00
C GLY A 5 9.11 -10.75 -8.50
N SER A 6 8.15 -9.91 -8.87
CA SER A 6 7.80 -9.65 -10.27
C SER A 6 8.74 -8.65 -10.94
N GLU A 7 9.36 -7.75 -10.18
CA GLU A 7 10.22 -6.68 -10.72
C GLU A 7 11.51 -7.19 -11.34
N MET A 8 12.13 -8.24 -10.79
CA MET A 8 13.36 -8.78 -11.36
C MET A 8 13.12 -9.43 -12.73
N CYS A 9 11.99 -10.14 -12.92
CA CYS A 9 11.64 -10.73 -14.21
C CYS A 9 11.21 -9.68 -15.25
N ILE A 10 10.48 -8.65 -14.83
CA ILE A 10 10.01 -7.55 -15.69
C ILE A 10 11.20 -6.68 -16.09
N ARG A 11 12.11 -6.37 -15.16
CA ARG A 11 13.28 -5.54 -15.42
C ARG A 11 14.18 -6.12 -16.51
N ASP A 12 14.33 -7.43 -16.58
CA ASP A 12 15.34 -8.07 -17.44
C ASP A 12 14.81 -8.47 -18.81
N ARG A 13 13.49 -8.64 -19.00
CA ARG A 13 12.91 -9.22 -20.22
C ARG A 13 11.96 -8.35 -21.02
N ALA A 14 11.25 -7.41 -20.38
CA ALA A 14 10.24 -6.59 -21.06
C ALA A 14 10.83 -5.26 -21.52
N ASP A 15 10.47 -4.81 -22.72
CA ASP A 15 10.79 -3.47 -23.23
C ASP A 15 9.78 -2.42 -22.73
N ILE A 16 8.54 -2.86 -22.56
CA ILE A 16 7.41 -2.03 -22.11
C ILE A 16 6.82 -2.64 -20.84
N ILE A 17 6.60 -1.81 -19.84
CA ILE A 17 5.91 -2.17 -18.59
C ILE A 17 4.57 -1.47 -18.58
N VAL A 18 3.46 -2.21 -18.49
CA VAL A 18 2.13 -1.63 -18.31
C VAL A 18 1.70 -1.83 -16.86
N MET A 19 1.55 -0.73 -16.13
CA MET A 19 1.12 -0.75 -14.74
C MET A 19 -0.38 -0.47 -14.65
N CYS A 20 -1.19 -1.53 -14.57
CA CYS A 20 -2.65 -1.44 -14.33
C CYS A 20 -2.91 -1.17 -12.84
N GLY A 21 -2.46 -0.03 -12.36
CA GLY A 21 -2.54 0.38 -10.97
C GLY A 21 -2.70 1.89 -10.86
N VAL A 22 -2.22 2.47 -9.78
CA VAL A 22 -2.28 3.91 -9.54
C VAL A 22 -0.95 4.58 -9.87
N HIS A 23 -0.97 5.88 -10.08
CA HIS A 23 0.12 6.68 -10.66
C HIS A 23 1.49 6.45 -9.97
N PHE A 24 1.54 6.46 -8.63
CA PHE A 24 2.81 6.26 -7.90
C PHE A 24 3.46 4.88 -8.16
N MET A 25 2.66 3.87 -8.52
CA MET A 25 3.18 2.54 -8.89
C MET A 25 3.90 2.60 -10.24
N GLY A 26 3.36 3.35 -11.20
CA GLY A 26 4.00 3.65 -12.48
C GLY A 26 5.30 4.46 -12.29
N GLU A 27 5.29 5.50 -11.43
CA GLU A 27 6.50 6.24 -11.08
C GLU A 27 7.56 5.33 -10.46
N THR A 28 7.17 4.45 -9.53
CA THR A 28 8.09 3.49 -8.90
C THR A 28 8.71 2.55 -9.93
N ALA A 29 7.92 2.05 -10.87
CA ALA A 29 8.41 1.22 -11.97
C ALA A 29 9.37 2.00 -12.88
N LYS A 30 9.06 3.27 -13.21
CA LYS A 30 9.93 4.13 -14.04
C LYS A 30 11.24 4.46 -13.35
N VAL A 31 11.22 4.73 -12.06
CA VAL A 31 12.42 4.98 -11.23
C VAL A 31 13.34 3.75 -11.19
N LEU A 32 12.76 2.55 -11.09
CA LEU A 32 13.52 1.28 -11.07
C LEU A 32 13.99 0.85 -12.46
N CYS A 33 13.24 1.20 -13.50
CA CYS A 33 13.50 0.81 -14.89
C CYS A 33 13.56 2.05 -15.83
N PRO A 34 14.52 2.97 -15.63
CA PRO A 34 14.53 4.28 -16.31
C PRO A 34 14.62 4.17 -17.84
N ASN A 35 15.22 3.10 -18.36
CA ASN A 35 15.40 2.87 -19.80
C ASN A 35 14.21 2.17 -20.45
N LYS A 36 13.18 1.79 -19.69
CA LYS A 36 11.98 1.15 -20.22
C LYS A 36 10.84 2.13 -20.37
N LYS A 37 9.97 1.86 -21.33
CA LYS A 37 8.70 2.57 -21.44
C LYS A 37 7.77 2.05 -20.35
N VAL A 38 7.28 2.91 -19.48
CA VAL A 38 6.31 2.57 -18.42
C VAL A 38 5.00 3.25 -18.74
N LEU A 39 3.96 2.46 -18.97
CA LEU A 39 2.63 2.91 -19.34
C LEU A 39 1.66 2.71 -18.18
N VAL A 40 0.65 3.57 -18.10
CA VAL A 40 -0.50 3.40 -17.22
C VAL A 40 -1.77 3.59 -18.06
N PRO A 41 -2.82 2.78 -17.86
CA PRO A 41 -4.04 2.91 -18.68
C PRO A 41 -4.77 4.24 -18.49
N ASP A 42 -4.64 4.87 -17.32
CA ASP A 42 -5.24 6.16 -17.01
C ASP A 42 -4.34 7.00 -16.09
N MET A 43 -3.94 8.18 -16.56
CA MET A 43 -3.11 9.11 -15.76
C MET A 43 -3.86 9.71 -14.56
N ALA A 44 -5.20 9.72 -14.58
CA ALA A 44 -6.02 10.17 -13.47
C ALA A 44 -6.18 9.10 -12.37
N ALA A 45 -5.66 7.88 -12.58
CA ALA A 45 -5.62 6.84 -11.55
C ALA A 45 -4.62 7.21 -10.45
N GLY A 46 -4.97 8.20 -9.63
CA GLY A 46 -4.20 8.72 -8.50
C GLY A 46 -4.28 7.84 -7.25
N CYS A 47 -3.91 8.41 -6.12
CA CYS A 47 -4.01 7.75 -4.82
C CYS A 47 -4.24 8.79 -3.73
N SER A 48 -5.37 8.72 -3.03
CA SER A 48 -5.71 9.68 -1.96
C SER A 48 -4.65 9.74 -0.86
N LEU A 49 -4.00 8.60 -0.58
CA LEU A 49 -2.92 8.54 0.39
C LEU A 49 -1.67 9.28 -0.12
N ALA A 50 -1.29 9.08 -1.37
CA ALA A 50 -0.19 9.83 -1.97
C ALA A 50 -0.51 11.33 -2.05
N ASP A 51 -1.74 11.69 -2.39
CA ASP A 51 -2.22 13.07 -2.49
C ASP A 51 -2.27 13.77 -1.11
N SER A 52 -2.45 13.00 -0.03
CA SER A 52 -2.40 13.52 1.35
C SER A 52 -0.98 13.91 1.81
N CYS A 53 0.04 13.59 1.00
CA CYS A 53 1.44 13.86 1.29
C CYS A 53 2.12 14.63 0.14
N PRO A 54 1.79 15.92 -0.07
CA PRO A 54 2.45 16.75 -1.07
C PRO A 54 3.96 16.86 -0.78
N ALA A 55 4.77 16.67 -1.82
CA ALA A 55 6.23 16.56 -1.67
C ALA A 55 6.90 17.81 -1.09
N ASP A 56 6.41 19.00 -1.45
CA ASP A 56 6.88 20.28 -0.90
C ASP A 56 6.63 20.38 0.61
N LYS A 57 5.42 20.06 1.06
CA LYS A 57 5.04 20.06 2.48
C LYS A 57 5.78 18.99 3.27
N PHE A 58 5.90 17.78 2.70
CA PHE A 58 6.63 16.71 3.35
C PHE A 58 8.13 17.03 3.45
N SER A 59 8.72 17.61 2.40
CA SER A 59 10.11 18.09 2.44
C SER A 59 10.33 19.16 3.51
N GLN A 60 9.37 20.09 3.67
CA GLN A 60 9.43 21.10 4.73
C GLN A 60 9.34 20.44 6.12
N PHE A 61 8.41 19.52 6.31
CA PHE A 61 8.25 18.78 7.56
C PHE A 61 9.53 18.02 7.96
N VAL A 62 10.20 17.38 6.97
CA VAL A 62 11.49 16.71 7.21
C VAL A 62 12.59 17.73 7.63
N LYS A 63 12.66 18.89 6.97
CA LYS A 63 13.64 19.94 7.32
C LYS A 63 13.45 20.53 8.72
N GLU A 64 12.21 20.56 9.20
CA GLU A 64 11.87 21.03 10.56
C GLU A 64 12.27 20.04 11.65
N HIS A 65 12.59 18.78 11.27
CA HIS A 65 12.96 17.72 12.19
C HIS A 65 14.35 17.13 11.84
N PRO A 66 15.44 17.93 11.96
CA PRO A 66 16.77 17.46 11.62
C PRO A 66 17.22 16.31 12.53
N GLY A 67 17.91 15.34 11.94
CA GLY A 67 18.42 14.16 12.66
C GLY A 67 17.42 13.03 12.83
N TYR A 68 16.26 13.13 12.15
CA TYR A 68 15.34 11.98 12.05
C TYR A 68 15.65 11.16 10.80
N THR A 69 15.54 9.84 10.92
CA THR A 69 15.50 8.93 9.77
C THR A 69 14.10 8.95 9.15
N VAL A 70 14.01 9.20 7.85
CA VAL A 70 12.75 9.32 7.13
C VAL A 70 12.39 7.98 6.51
N ILE A 71 11.31 7.36 6.98
CA ILE A 71 10.76 6.13 6.44
C ILE A 71 9.43 6.47 5.76
N SER A 72 9.33 6.20 4.46
CA SER A 72 8.08 6.44 3.73
C SER A 72 7.47 5.14 3.24
N TYR A 73 6.17 5.03 3.42
CA TYR A 73 5.39 3.98 2.79
C TYR A 73 5.41 4.15 1.26
N VAL A 74 5.40 3.05 0.52
CA VAL A 74 5.55 3.05 -0.95
C VAL A 74 4.45 3.85 -1.68
N ASN A 75 3.29 4.04 -1.04
CA ASN A 75 2.16 4.82 -1.56
C ASN A 75 2.43 6.34 -1.50
N THR A 76 3.47 6.76 -2.16
CA THR A 76 3.95 8.15 -2.25
C THR A 76 4.46 8.43 -3.66
N THR A 77 4.54 9.72 -4.04
CA THR A 77 5.14 10.13 -5.30
C THR A 77 6.66 9.90 -5.33
N ALA A 78 7.26 9.88 -6.52
CA ALA A 78 8.71 9.85 -6.67
C ALA A 78 9.38 11.04 -5.96
N ALA A 79 8.75 12.21 -5.96
CA ALA A 79 9.26 13.42 -5.29
C ALA A 79 9.32 13.26 -3.76
N VAL A 80 8.35 12.61 -3.13
CA VAL A 80 8.40 12.25 -1.69
C VAL A 80 9.50 11.23 -1.43
N LYS A 81 9.62 10.22 -2.29
CA LYS A 81 10.71 9.23 -2.18
C LYS A 81 12.09 9.87 -2.28
N ALA A 82 12.24 10.97 -3.04
CA ALA A 82 13.51 11.67 -3.18
C ALA A 82 14.02 12.35 -1.89
N VAL A 83 13.14 12.54 -0.89
CA VAL A 83 13.48 13.09 0.44
C VAL A 83 13.36 12.04 1.55
N THR A 84 13.29 10.77 1.19
CA THR A 84 13.13 9.61 2.06
C THR A 84 14.46 8.86 2.21
N ASP A 85 14.73 8.29 3.37
CA ASP A 85 15.90 7.44 3.61
C ASP A 85 15.62 5.97 3.29
N VAL A 86 14.41 5.48 3.59
CA VAL A 86 13.98 4.10 3.31
C VAL A 86 12.51 4.08 2.96
N VAL A 87 12.18 3.42 1.86
CA VAL A 87 10.79 3.08 1.52
C VAL A 87 10.40 1.78 2.20
N VAL A 88 9.12 1.63 2.55
CA VAL A 88 8.56 0.39 3.10
C VAL A 88 7.24 0.03 2.42
N THR A 89 6.86 -1.23 2.53
CA THR A 89 5.52 -1.74 2.20
C THR A 89 4.83 -2.22 3.46
N SER A 90 3.52 -2.46 3.42
CA SER A 90 2.79 -3.04 4.57
C SER A 90 3.32 -4.44 4.97
N THR A 91 4.04 -5.11 4.08
CA THR A 91 4.62 -6.44 4.33
C THR A 91 5.89 -6.37 5.18
N ASN A 92 6.75 -5.36 4.96
CA ASN A 92 8.09 -5.29 5.57
C ASN A 92 8.28 -4.11 6.53
N ALA A 93 7.30 -3.21 6.66
CA ALA A 93 7.44 -1.99 7.44
C ALA A 93 7.83 -2.25 8.91
N LYS A 94 7.20 -3.23 9.57
CA LYS A 94 7.53 -3.61 10.95
C LYS A 94 8.99 -4.00 11.06
N GLN A 95 9.43 -4.96 10.25
CA GLN A 95 10.78 -5.53 10.33
C GLN A 95 11.85 -4.49 9.97
N ILE A 96 11.58 -3.62 9.00
CA ILE A 96 12.49 -2.53 8.65
C ILE A 96 12.59 -1.52 9.78
N VAL A 97 11.47 -1.10 10.39
CA VAL A 97 11.47 -0.20 11.54
C VAL A 97 12.22 -0.82 12.72
N GLU A 98 12.04 -2.12 12.99
CA GLU A 98 12.75 -2.84 14.06
C GLU A 98 14.25 -3.02 13.79
N SER A 99 14.71 -2.94 12.53
CA SER A 99 16.12 -3.06 12.16
C SER A 99 16.96 -1.84 12.56
N PHE A 100 16.34 -0.70 12.87
CA PHE A 100 17.01 0.48 13.39
C PHE A 100 17.21 0.40 14.92
N PRO A 101 18.22 1.10 15.49
CA PRO A 101 18.38 1.23 16.94
C PRO A 101 17.08 1.68 17.61
N LYS A 102 16.82 1.24 18.86
CA LYS A 102 15.56 1.55 19.55
C LYS A 102 15.36 3.04 19.83
N ASP A 103 16.42 3.79 19.98
CA ASP A 103 16.49 5.23 20.22
C ASP A 103 16.52 6.06 18.93
N GLU A 104 16.54 5.39 17.77
CA GLU A 104 16.47 6.08 16.48
C GLU A 104 15.21 6.91 16.37
N LYS A 105 15.38 8.19 16.08
CA LYS A 105 14.28 9.11 15.80
C LYS A 105 13.79 8.90 14.36
N ILE A 106 12.55 8.51 14.21
CA ILE A 106 11.98 8.17 12.90
C ILE A 106 10.81 9.09 12.58
N ILE A 107 10.80 9.66 11.38
CA ILE A 107 9.60 10.18 10.72
C ILE A 107 9.01 9.06 9.91
N PHE A 108 7.70 8.81 10.04
CA PHE A 108 6.98 7.84 9.24
C PHE A 108 5.80 8.51 8.50
N GLY A 109 5.72 8.30 7.20
CA GLY A 109 4.64 8.81 6.35
C GLY A 109 4.40 7.91 5.12
N PRO A 110 3.32 8.18 4.37
CA PRO A 110 2.26 9.15 4.66
C PRO A 110 1.13 8.61 5.52
N ASP A 111 0.97 7.28 5.73
CA ASP A 111 -0.19 6.73 6.41
C ASP A 111 -0.01 6.75 7.94
N ARG A 112 -0.80 7.61 8.63
CA ARG A 112 -0.79 7.71 10.10
C ARG A 112 -1.32 6.45 10.78
N ASN A 113 -2.27 5.72 10.17
CA ASN A 113 -2.83 4.53 10.78
C ASN A 113 -1.83 3.38 10.75
N LEU A 114 -1.18 3.15 9.61
CA LEU A 114 -0.07 2.20 9.51
C LEU A 114 1.06 2.57 10.48
N GLY A 115 1.43 3.85 10.56
CA GLY A 115 2.44 4.34 11.50
C GLY A 115 2.05 4.10 12.95
N ASN A 116 0.81 4.39 13.35
CA ASN A 116 0.28 4.13 14.68
C ASN A 116 0.24 2.63 14.99
N TYR A 117 -0.16 1.80 14.03
CA TYR A 117 -0.13 0.35 14.20
C TYR A 117 1.30 -0.14 14.46
N ILE A 118 2.28 0.31 13.65
CA ILE A 118 3.69 -0.06 13.85
C ILE A 118 4.21 0.43 15.20
N ASN A 119 3.91 1.67 15.60
CA ASN A 119 4.24 2.18 16.93
C ASN A 119 3.71 1.25 18.03
N SER A 120 2.45 0.81 17.92
CA SER A 120 1.81 -0.02 18.93
C SER A 120 2.43 -1.41 19.08
N ILE A 121 2.83 -2.04 17.97
CA ILE A 121 3.37 -3.41 17.98
C ILE A 121 4.88 -3.48 18.18
N THR A 122 5.60 -2.36 17.98
CA THR A 122 7.08 -2.29 18.17
C THR A 122 7.48 -1.55 19.43
N GLY A 123 6.55 -0.86 20.09
CA GLY A 123 6.82 0.01 21.22
C GLY A 123 7.61 1.28 20.86
N ARG A 124 7.63 1.66 19.59
CA ARG A 124 8.27 2.90 19.13
C ARG A 124 7.33 4.10 19.26
N ASN A 125 7.91 5.28 19.18
CA ASN A 125 7.21 6.55 19.16
C ASN A 125 7.69 7.38 17.95
N MET A 126 7.40 6.88 16.77
CA MET A 126 7.75 7.56 15.52
C MET A 126 6.91 8.83 15.36
N LEU A 127 7.50 9.88 14.81
CA LEU A 127 6.79 11.08 14.38
C LEU A 127 6.06 10.78 13.08
N LEU A 128 4.74 10.95 13.08
CA LEU A 128 3.90 10.54 11.95
C LEU A 128 3.47 11.75 11.12
N TRP A 129 3.52 11.61 9.81
CA TRP A 129 2.80 12.50 8.89
C TRP A 129 1.30 12.24 8.99
N ASP A 130 0.49 13.30 8.98
CA ASP A 130 -0.97 13.21 9.14
C ASP A 130 -1.67 12.98 7.79
N GLY A 131 -1.45 11.83 7.17
CA GLY A 131 -2.14 11.38 5.98
C GLY A 131 -2.84 10.03 6.19
N ALA A 132 -3.81 9.71 5.35
CA ALA A 132 -4.54 8.45 5.42
C ALA A 132 -5.14 8.03 4.07
N CYS A 133 -5.33 6.73 3.89
CA CYS A 133 -6.06 6.18 2.75
C CYS A 133 -7.57 6.36 2.94
N HIS A 134 -8.26 7.02 2.00
CA HIS A 134 -9.69 7.27 2.12
C HIS A 134 -10.52 5.98 2.22
N VAL A 135 -10.11 4.89 1.56
CA VAL A 135 -10.80 3.60 1.62
C VAL A 135 -10.79 3.06 3.05
N HIS A 136 -9.59 3.00 3.66
CA HIS A 136 -9.42 2.41 5.00
C HIS A 136 -9.96 3.32 6.13
N GLU A 137 -10.09 4.63 5.87
CA GLU A 137 -10.74 5.58 6.79
C GLU A 137 -12.27 5.42 6.85
N GLN A 138 -12.89 4.82 5.84
CA GLN A 138 -14.35 4.76 5.73
C GLN A 138 -14.99 3.54 6.38
N PHE A 139 -14.25 2.54 6.84
CA PHE A 139 -14.85 1.37 7.49
C PHE A 139 -15.63 1.75 8.76
N SER A 140 -16.87 1.25 8.84
CA SER A 140 -17.77 1.48 9.98
C SER A 140 -17.57 0.42 11.04
N VAL A 141 -17.23 0.85 12.25
CA VAL A 141 -17.11 -0.01 13.44
C VAL A 141 -18.45 -0.64 13.76
N GLU A 142 -19.51 0.16 13.77
CA GLU A 142 -20.89 -0.25 14.11
C GLU A 142 -21.36 -1.36 13.16
N LYS A 143 -21.24 -1.13 11.86
CA LYS A 143 -21.66 -2.08 10.84
C LYS A 143 -20.80 -3.35 10.83
N ILE A 144 -19.50 -3.27 11.17
CA ILE A 144 -18.64 -4.47 11.33
C ILE A 144 -19.11 -5.29 12.53
N VAL A 145 -19.45 -4.64 13.65
CA VAL A 145 -20.01 -5.32 14.85
C VAL A 145 -21.35 -5.98 14.53
N GLU A 146 -22.25 -5.29 13.82
CA GLU A 146 -23.52 -5.86 13.37
C GLU A 146 -23.30 -7.08 12.44
N LEU A 147 -22.36 -6.96 11.51
CA LEU A 147 -22.01 -8.04 10.59
C LEU A 147 -21.40 -9.24 11.34
N LYS A 148 -20.54 -8.99 12.32
CA LYS A 148 -19.97 -10.04 13.17
C LYS A 148 -21.05 -10.74 14.03
N ALA A 149 -22.08 -10.01 14.46
CA ALA A 149 -23.22 -10.61 15.17
C ALA A 149 -24.06 -11.53 14.26
N GLN A 150 -24.16 -11.22 12.98
CA GLN A 150 -24.83 -12.06 11.97
C GLN A 150 -23.98 -13.28 11.56
N HIS A 151 -22.65 -13.14 11.63
CA HIS A 151 -21.65 -14.14 11.27
C HIS A 151 -20.69 -14.40 12.45
N PRO A 152 -21.15 -15.02 13.55
CA PRO A 152 -20.40 -15.09 14.81
C PRO A 152 -19.09 -15.85 14.68
N ASP A 153 -19.00 -16.81 13.78
CA ASP A 153 -17.81 -17.62 13.53
C ASP A 153 -16.85 -17.02 12.49
N ALA A 154 -17.26 -15.94 11.80
CA ALA A 154 -16.44 -15.29 10.80
C ALA A 154 -15.17 -14.67 11.42
N VAL A 155 -14.04 -14.86 10.77
CA VAL A 155 -12.77 -14.24 11.16
C VAL A 155 -12.65 -12.84 10.52
N VAL A 156 -12.35 -11.83 11.31
CA VAL A 156 -12.18 -10.47 10.83
C VAL A 156 -10.73 -10.24 10.42
N LEU A 157 -10.52 -10.00 9.14
CA LEU A 157 -9.22 -9.66 8.55
C LEU A 157 -9.15 -8.16 8.29
N ALA A 158 -8.11 -7.46 8.76
CA ALA A 158 -7.97 -6.03 8.54
C ALA A 158 -6.57 -5.62 8.06
N HIS A 159 -6.55 -4.65 7.14
CA HIS A 159 -5.30 -4.02 6.73
C HIS A 159 -4.84 -2.99 7.76
N PRO A 160 -3.52 -2.85 8.04
CA PRO A 160 -3.02 -1.93 9.08
C PRO A 160 -3.22 -0.44 8.75
N GLU A 161 -3.64 -0.08 7.54
CA GLU A 161 -4.11 1.28 7.20
C GLU A 161 -5.51 1.60 7.77
N CYS A 162 -6.23 0.62 8.32
CA CYS A 162 -7.50 0.86 9.00
C CYS A 162 -7.28 1.64 10.30
N LYS A 163 -8.30 2.41 10.68
CA LYS A 163 -8.32 3.11 11.98
C LYS A 163 -8.12 2.10 13.14
N SER A 164 -7.45 2.54 14.19
CA SER A 164 -7.16 1.69 15.36
C SER A 164 -8.40 1.04 15.98
N VAL A 165 -9.55 1.71 15.91
CA VAL A 165 -10.83 1.17 16.40
C VAL A 165 -11.33 0.00 15.55
N VAL A 166 -11.07 -0.02 14.25
CA VAL A 166 -11.35 -1.16 13.36
C VAL A 166 -10.35 -2.29 13.61
N LEU A 167 -9.06 -1.95 13.77
CA LEU A 167 -8.02 -2.95 14.06
C LEU A 167 -8.26 -3.70 15.38
N LYS A 168 -8.93 -3.07 16.36
CA LYS A 168 -9.32 -3.73 17.63
C LYS A 168 -10.41 -4.79 17.46
N LEU A 169 -11.17 -4.75 16.36
CA LEU A 169 -12.18 -5.75 16.03
C LEU A 169 -11.59 -6.90 15.19
N ALA A 170 -10.38 -6.71 14.66
CA ALA A 170 -9.76 -7.68 13.78
C ALA A 170 -9.14 -8.85 14.55
N ASP A 171 -9.40 -10.07 14.10
CA ASP A 171 -8.72 -11.27 14.57
C ASP A 171 -7.31 -11.38 13.96
N VAL A 172 -7.14 -10.87 12.73
CA VAL A 172 -5.86 -10.86 12.02
C VAL A 172 -5.63 -9.50 11.37
N VAL A 173 -4.48 -8.90 11.66
CA VAL A 173 -4.03 -7.66 11.03
C VAL A 173 -2.78 -7.94 10.19
N GLY A 174 -2.79 -7.52 8.93
CA GLY A 174 -1.64 -7.74 8.04
C GLY A 174 -1.79 -7.12 6.66
N SER A 175 -0.71 -7.17 5.89
CA SER A 175 -0.74 -6.76 4.48
C SER A 175 -1.73 -7.63 3.69
N THR A 176 -2.20 -7.16 2.54
CA THR A 176 -3.10 -7.92 1.66
C THR A 176 -2.54 -9.31 1.33
N ALA A 177 -1.23 -9.44 1.14
CA ALA A 177 -0.56 -10.73 0.94
C ALA A 177 -0.63 -11.64 2.18
N ALA A 178 -0.46 -11.07 3.38
CA ALA A 178 -0.57 -11.81 4.64
C ALA A 178 -2.01 -12.28 4.91
N LEU A 179 -3.00 -11.41 4.63
CA LEU A 179 -4.42 -11.75 4.77
C LEU A 179 -4.84 -12.86 3.80
N LEU A 180 -4.41 -12.77 2.53
CA LEU A 180 -4.62 -13.83 1.54
C LEU A 180 -3.98 -15.15 1.98
N LYS A 181 -2.72 -15.12 2.44
CA LYS A 181 -2.01 -16.30 2.93
C LYS A 181 -2.71 -16.92 4.13
N TYR A 182 -3.23 -16.10 5.05
CA TYR A 182 -3.99 -16.60 6.19
C TYR A 182 -5.26 -17.32 5.73
N ALA A 183 -6.05 -16.73 4.83
CA ALA A 183 -7.26 -17.35 4.29
C ALA A 183 -6.97 -18.68 3.55
N VAL A 184 -5.88 -18.73 2.76
CA VAL A 184 -5.46 -19.97 2.07
C VAL A 184 -5.10 -21.08 3.05
N ASN A 185 -4.52 -20.74 4.19
CA ASN A 185 -4.15 -21.72 5.22
C ASN A 185 -5.34 -22.17 6.11
N HIS A 186 -6.47 -21.44 6.05
CA HIS A 186 -7.68 -21.73 6.85
C HIS A 186 -8.93 -21.61 5.95
N PRO A 187 -9.03 -22.39 4.86
CA PRO A 187 -10.06 -22.22 3.83
C PRO A 187 -11.48 -22.56 4.30
N GLU A 188 -11.61 -23.24 5.43
CA GLU A 188 -12.87 -23.62 6.05
C GLU A 188 -13.56 -22.48 6.83
N LYS A 189 -12.87 -21.36 7.01
CA LYS A 189 -13.40 -20.20 7.72
C LYS A 189 -14.28 -19.34 6.82
N GLU A 190 -15.14 -18.54 7.45
CA GLU A 190 -15.82 -17.41 6.85
C GLU A 190 -15.07 -16.15 7.24
N TYR A 191 -14.97 -15.17 6.36
CA TYR A 191 -14.15 -13.98 6.57
C TYR A 191 -14.91 -12.69 6.35
N ILE A 192 -14.77 -11.75 7.30
CA ILE A 192 -15.10 -10.33 7.11
C ILE A 192 -13.80 -9.60 6.79
N VAL A 193 -13.71 -8.94 5.62
CA VAL A 193 -12.45 -8.42 5.10
C VAL A 193 -12.48 -6.88 5.06
N ALA A 194 -11.71 -6.26 5.95
CA ALA A 194 -11.57 -4.81 6.07
C ALA A 194 -10.28 -4.33 5.33
N THR A 195 -10.34 -4.34 4.01
CA THR A 195 -9.38 -3.71 3.10
C THR A 195 -10.08 -3.43 1.76
N GLU A 196 -9.36 -2.87 0.80
CA GLU A 196 -9.89 -2.61 -0.54
C GLU A 196 -10.44 -3.90 -1.17
N SER A 197 -11.66 -3.83 -1.68
CA SER A 197 -12.45 -5.01 -2.04
C SER A 197 -11.92 -5.81 -3.24
N GLY A 198 -11.02 -5.26 -4.04
CA GLY A 198 -10.40 -5.96 -5.17
C GLY A 198 -9.64 -7.22 -4.77
N ILE A 199 -9.14 -7.29 -3.53
CA ILE A 199 -8.47 -8.49 -3.01
C ILE A 199 -9.42 -9.69 -2.90
N LEU A 200 -10.74 -9.46 -2.73
CA LEU A 200 -11.73 -10.53 -2.58
C LEU A 200 -11.77 -11.45 -3.81
N HIS A 201 -11.55 -10.88 -5.00
CA HIS A 201 -11.44 -11.68 -6.23
C HIS A 201 -10.28 -12.68 -6.16
N GLU A 202 -9.10 -12.25 -5.72
CA GLU A 202 -7.94 -13.12 -5.60
C GLU A 202 -8.13 -14.14 -4.44
N MET A 203 -8.77 -13.72 -3.34
CA MET A 203 -9.11 -14.62 -2.24
C MET A 203 -10.09 -15.70 -2.71
N GLN A 204 -11.18 -15.33 -3.40
CA GLN A 204 -12.19 -16.27 -3.92
C GLN A 204 -11.58 -17.23 -4.93
N LYS A 205 -10.68 -16.75 -5.80
CA LYS A 205 -9.97 -17.58 -6.77
C LYS A 205 -9.07 -18.65 -6.11
N LYS A 206 -8.43 -18.31 -4.99
CA LYS A 206 -7.56 -19.23 -4.24
C LYS A 206 -8.35 -20.14 -3.31
N CYS A 207 -9.47 -19.67 -2.77
CA CYS A 207 -10.33 -20.39 -1.83
C CYS A 207 -11.79 -20.36 -2.31
N PRO A 208 -12.14 -21.12 -3.39
CA PRO A 208 -13.44 -21.00 -4.05
C PRO A 208 -14.64 -21.41 -3.19
N GLN A 209 -14.43 -22.21 -2.14
CA GLN A 209 -15.48 -22.67 -1.22
C GLN A 209 -15.63 -21.81 0.03
N THR A 210 -14.74 -20.82 0.21
CA THR A 210 -14.72 -19.93 1.38
C THR A 210 -15.59 -18.70 1.13
N THR A 211 -16.33 -18.26 2.14
CA THR A 211 -17.14 -17.04 2.07
C THR A 211 -16.29 -15.84 2.49
N PHE A 212 -16.22 -14.82 1.61
CA PHE A 212 -15.55 -13.54 1.89
C PHE A 212 -16.56 -12.42 1.85
N ILE A 213 -16.73 -11.73 2.96
CA ILE A 213 -17.69 -10.64 3.15
C ILE A 213 -16.90 -9.33 3.25
N PRO A 214 -17.09 -8.36 2.34
CA PRO A 214 -16.44 -7.07 2.47
C PRO A 214 -16.96 -6.32 3.70
N ALA A 215 -16.04 -5.75 4.50
CA ALA A 215 -16.43 -4.91 5.61
C ALA A 215 -17.13 -3.63 5.09
N PRO A 216 -18.27 -3.24 5.68
CA PRO A 216 -19.08 -2.13 5.17
C PRO A 216 -18.48 -0.76 5.53
N PRO A 217 -18.65 0.24 4.64
CA PRO A 217 -18.27 1.62 4.91
C PRO A 217 -19.32 2.35 5.77
N ASN A 218 -18.94 3.54 6.28
CA ASN A 218 -19.86 4.43 6.97
C ASN A 218 -21.01 4.89 6.08
N ASP A 219 -20.71 5.23 4.83
CA ASP A 219 -21.74 5.60 3.85
C ASP A 219 -22.39 4.33 3.27
N SER A 220 -23.73 4.29 3.35
CA SER A 220 -24.54 3.16 2.89
C SER A 220 -24.82 3.19 1.38
N THR A 221 -24.40 4.20 0.66
CA THR A 221 -24.58 4.29 -0.81
C THR A 221 -23.71 3.29 -1.57
N CYS A 222 -22.64 2.75 -0.92
CA CYS A 222 -21.83 1.66 -1.43
C CYS A 222 -21.72 0.55 -0.40
N ALA A 223 -21.99 -0.69 -0.80
CA ALA A 223 -21.88 -1.86 0.07
C ALA A 223 -20.42 -2.31 0.29
N CYS A 224 -19.47 -1.81 -0.49
CA CYS A 224 -18.06 -2.17 -0.43
C CYS A 224 -17.17 -0.93 -0.49
N ASN A 225 -15.98 -1.02 0.10
CA ASN A 225 -14.97 0.03 0.00
C ASN A 225 -14.08 -0.25 -1.22
N GLU A 226 -14.48 0.29 -2.36
CA GLU A 226 -13.72 0.23 -3.60
C GLU A 226 -12.86 1.48 -3.77
N CYS A 227 -11.64 1.30 -4.25
CA CYS A 227 -10.79 2.42 -4.62
C CYS A 227 -11.22 3.00 -5.97
N SER A 228 -11.88 4.16 -5.97
CA SER A 228 -12.34 4.85 -7.18
C SER A 228 -11.20 5.13 -8.16
N PHE A 229 -9.99 5.38 -7.68
CA PHE A 229 -8.81 5.61 -8.52
C PHE A 229 -8.37 4.34 -9.26
N MET A 230 -8.32 3.18 -8.58
CA MET A 230 -7.97 1.92 -9.25
C MET A 230 -9.04 1.50 -10.27
N ARG A 231 -10.32 1.84 -10.02
CA ARG A 231 -11.44 1.56 -10.92
C ARG A 231 -11.40 2.36 -12.24
N LEU A 232 -10.56 3.39 -12.34
CA LEU A 232 -10.32 4.10 -13.59
C LEU A 232 -9.62 3.23 -14.65
N ASN A 233 -8.91 2.18 -14.23
CA ASN A 233 -8.26 1.23 -15.14
C ASN A 233 -9.29 0.23 -15.68
N THR A 234 -9.89 0.53 -16.84
CA THR A 234 -10.82 -0.37 -17.52
C THR A 234 -10.11 -1.21 -18.58
N LEU A 235 -10.74 -2.30 -19.02
CA LEU A 235 -10.20 -3.14 -20.11
C LEU A 235 -10.06 -2.35 -21.42
N GLU A 236 -10.97 -1.43 -21.71
CA GLU A 236 -10.90 -0.55 -22.88
C GLU A 236 -9.67 0.37 -22.81
N LYS A 237 -9.45 1.02 -21.66
CA LYS A 237 -8.27 1.88 -21.46
C LYS A 237 -6.97 1.07 -21.54
N LEU A 238 -6.96 -0.15 -20.99
CA LEU A 238 -5.82 -1.05 -21.11
C LEU A 238 -5.55 -1.43 -22.57
N TYR A 239 -6.59 -1.77 -23.32
CA TYR A 239 -6.46 -2.09 -24.75
C TYR A 239 -5.88 -0.91 -25.52
N ASN A 240 -6.44 0.29 -25.33
CA ASN A 240 -5.96 1.50 -26.02
C ASN A 240 -4.51 1.85 -25.58
N CYS A 241 -4.21 1.73 -24.29
CA CYS A 241 -2.87 1.93 -23.76
C CYS A 241 -1.82 1.02 -24.41
N LEU A 242 -2.14 -0.25 -24.60
CA LEU A 242 -1.27 -1.22 -25.29
C LEU A 242 -1.17 -0.95 -26.79
N LYS A 243 -2.29 -0.59 -27.45
CA LYS A 243 -2.34 -0.32 -28.87
C LYS A 243 -1.55 0.93 -29.25
N ASP A 244 -1.71 2.00 -28.46
CA ASP A 244 -1.14 3.31 -28.77
C ASP A 244 0.19 3.54 -28.02
N GLU A 245 0.61 2.58 -27.21
CA GLU A 245 1.78 2.65 -26.32
C GLU A 245 1.82 3.96 -25.49
N SER A 246 0.66 4.38 -25.00
CA SER A 246 0.45 5.62 -24.24
C SER A 246 -0.73 5.51 -23.28
N PRO A 247 -0.83 6.38 -22.25
CA PRO A 247 0.15 7.39 -21.85
C PRO A 247 1.37 6.79 -21.12
N GLU A 248 2.52 7.42 -21.28
CA GLU A 248 3.78 7.03 -20.62
C GLU A 248 3.99 7.84 -19.33
N ILE A 249 4.44 7.16 -18.28
CA ILE A 249 4.92 7.79 -17.06
C ILE A 249 6.34 8.32 -17.27
N THR A 250 6.51 9.59 -16.94
CA THR A 250 7.82 10.25 -16.90
C THR A 250 8.11 10.73 -15.48
N VAL A 251 9.37 10.66 -15.07
CA VAL A 251 9.85 11.18 -13.80
C VAL A 251 11.06 12.06 -14.10
N ASP A 252 11.12 13.21 -13.47
CA ASP A 252 12.29 14.10 -13.59
C ASP A 252 13.56 13.32 -13.24
N PRO A 253 14.64 13.43 -14.06
CA PRO A 253 15.85 12.64 -13.86
C PRO A 253 16.52 12.86 -12.50
N GLU A 254 16.53 14.09 -11.96
CA GLU A 254 17.13 14.38 -10.66
C GLU A 254 16.30 13.77 -9.52
N ILE A 255 14.96 13.81 -9.66
CA ILE A 255 14.04 13.15 -8.72
C ILE A 255 14.23 11.64 -8.79
N ALA A 256 14.29 11.06 -9.98
CA ALA A 256 14.48 9.62 -10.17
C ALA A 256 15.78 9.11 -9.56
N GLU A 257 16.90 9.84 -9.74
CA GLU A 257 18.20 9.49 -9.14
C GLU A 257 18.15 9.47 -7.60
N LYS A 258 17.40 10.38 -7.00
CA LYS A 258 17.22 10.43 -5.54
C LYS A 258 16.25 9.36 -5.06
N ALA A 259 15.11 9.21 -5.73
CA ALA A 259 14.03 8.30 -5.35
C ALA A 259 14.41 6.81 -5.43
N VAL A 260 15.34 6.43 -6.30
CA VAL A 260 15.79 5.04 -6.41
C VAL A 260 16.55 4.55 -5.18
N LYS A 261 17.24 5.46 -4.47
CA LYS A 261 18.10 5.12 -3.32
C LYS A 261 17.31 4.49 -2.15
N PRO A 262 16.23 5.13 -1.64
CA PRO A 262 15.42 4.56 -0.56
C PRO A 262 14.70 3.27 -0.95
N ILE A 263 14.34 3.09 -2.23
CA ILE A 263 13.74 1.83 -2.71
C ILE A 263 14.80 0.72 -2.67
N LYS A 264 16.01 0.96 -3.20
CA LYS A 264 17.11 -0.02 -3.13
C LYS A 264 17.47 -0.36 -1.68
N ARG A 265 17.53 0.64 -0.80
CA ARG A 265 17.79 0.42 0.63
C ARG A 265 16.73 -0.47 1.28
N MET A 266 15.46 -0.31 0.94
CA MET A 266 14.40 -1.23 1.35
C MET A 266 14.70 -2.68 0.93
N LEU A 267 15.06 -2.89 -0.34
CA LEU A 267 15.37 -4.22 -0.88
C LEU A 267 16.59 -4.84 -0.19
N GLU A 268 17.65 -4.05 0.05
CA GLU A 268 18.85 -4.50 0.74
C GLU A 268 18.57 -4.91 2.20
N ILE A 269 17.78 -4.10 2.93
CA ILE A 269 17.40 -4.42 4.31
C ILE A 269 16.52 -5.67 4.32
N SER A 270 15.52 -5.73 3.43
CA SER A 270 14.63 -6.89 3.32
C SER A 270 15.41 -8.18 3.02
N ALA A 271 16.36 -8.15 2.08
CA ALA A 271 17.21 -9.29 1.76
C ALA A 271 18.06 -9.75 2.96
N LYS A 272 18.62 -8.80 3.74
CA LYS A 272 19.39 -9.11 4.97
C LYS A 272 18.52 -9.73 6.06
N LEU A 273 17.23 -9.38 6.11
CA LEU A 273 16.27 -9.91 7.07
C LEU A 273 15.60 -11.22 6.60
N GLY A 274 15.88 -11.68 5.37
CA GLY A 274 15.29 -12.88 4.80
C GLY A 274 13.81 -12.73 4.42
N LEU A 275 13.39 -11.50 4.05
CA LEU A 275 12.01 -11.15 3.68
C LEU A 275 11.78 -11.23 2.17
#